data_7e2438cef06b941a5c07f4fc8f3be692
#
_entry.id   7e2438cef06b941a5c07f4fc8f3be692
#
_cell.length_a   1.000
_cell.length_b   1.000
_cell.length_c   1.000
_cell.angle_alpha   90.00
_cell.angle_beta   90.00
_cell.angle_gamma   90.00
#
_symmetry.space_group_name_H-M   'P 1'
#
loop_
_entity.id
_entity.type
_entity.pdbx_description
1 polymer ?
#
loop_
_entity_poly.entity_id
_entity_poly.type
_entity_poly.pdbx_seq_one_letter_code
_entity_poly.pdbx_strand_id
1 'polypeptide(L)'
;MIRDYLILLSWLCAVQGKIGYFWHITDLHYDPKYSTQGNTATMCWNTKNNVDGVGRIRLDRKLAGKFGDYNCDSPWALIDSAVRAMKSKQGGEGIEFVLWTGDALTRTAGMNAEQRLQCLRNLTDLLHRAFKGQFVFPALGHEDMGVNYTQLANLWQHWLPPEAVDTFVKAGYYTIEQRSKKYRIVFLNTNLWLNPLDSRMLHRAGSSTVDNTQDPFGQWSWFQSVLENARKKKEAVYIVGHTPPGMDDHESGAVALNERHNTKYLQVVRLYSDIIRGQFFGHWHSDTFRVIYSDTGLPVSWIMMAPSVTPSTGGGPNNPGLRLYKFETNTGQILDYTQYYLNLPEANSNGKANWASEYSLLDYYNLDEISAISLHDLADRFTQSSDYAFVRYYAANTVSLPREVEQIWGCGGPLNGVCALHHYCTVTRLNPESYRECYSLYAYALASTGTYTVRLYFALHLLILLICADEILNNR
;
A
#
# COMPACT_ATOMS: atom_id res chain seq x y z
N MET A 1 17.04 37.90 -40.70
CA MET A 1 15.66 37.49 -40.41
C MET A 1 15.42 35.94 -40.51
N ILE A 2 15.71 35.29 -41.64
CA ILE A 2 15.50 33.82 -41.76
C ILE A 2 16.46 32.99 -40.87
N ARG A 3 17.68 33.46 -40.70
CA ARG A 3 18.70 32.80 -39.90
C ARG A 3 18.41 32.85 -38.38
N ASP A 4 17.76 33.92 -37.93
CA ASP A 4 17.40 34.10 -36.52
C ASP A 4 16.15 33.29 -36.17
N TYR A 5 15.23 33.03 -37.13
CA TYR A 5 14.11 32.12 -36.94
C TYR A 5 14.51 30.63 -36.85
N LEU A 6 15.58 30.22 -37.57
CA LEU A 6 16.12 28.87 -37.50
C LEU A 6 16.83 28.60 -36.17
N ILE A 7 17.45 29.61 -35.56
CA ILE A 7 18.06 29.50 -34.24
C ILE A 7 16.99 29.43 -33.14
N LEU A 8 15.87 30.16 -33.25
CA LEU A 8 14.74 30.05 -32.32
C LEU A 8 14.04 28.69 -32.42
N LEU A 9 13.91 28.12 -33.62
CA LEU A 9 13.32 26.79 -33.82
C LEU A 9 14.22 25.65 -33.28
N SER A 10 15.55 25.85 -33.25
CA SER A 10 16.49 24.86 -32.66
C SER A 10 16.45 24.82 -31.13
N TRP A 11 15.96 25.87 -30.46
CA TRP A 11 15.79 25.95 -29.01
C TRP A 11 14.42 25.41 -28.56
N LEU A 12 13.49 25.16 -29.50
CA LEU A 12 12.21 24.50 -29.27
C LEU A 12 12.25 22.97 -29.50
N CYS A 13 13.41 22.36 -29.68
CA CYS A 13 13.58 20.95 -29.39
C CYS A 13 13.43 20.80 -27.86
N ALA A 14 12.19 20.75 -27.42
CA ALA A 14 11.83 20.30 -26.08
C ALA A 14 12.64 19.03 -25.84
N VAL A 15 13.53 19.04 -24.87
CA VAL A 15 14.20 17.84 -24.37
C VAL A 15 13.03 16.97 -23.91
N GLN A 16 12.58 16.12 -24.82
CA GLN A 16 11.50 15.18 -24.52
C GLN A 16 12.07 14.28 -23.42
N GLY A 17 11.56 14.46 -22.21
CA GLY A 17 12.06 13.72 -21.05
C GLY A 17 11.99 12.23 -21.34
N LYS A 18 13.08 11.51 -21.07
CA LYS A 18 13.10 10.07 -21.29
C LYS A 18 12.14 9.41 -20.30
N ILE A 19 11.17 8.68 -20.81
CA ILE A 19 10.23 7.89 -20.00
C ILE A 19 10.97 6.66 -19.49
N GLY A 20 10.78 6.35 -18.22
CA GLY A 20 11.23 5.13 -17.58
C GLY A 20 10.11 4.46 -16.81
N TYR A 21 10.34 3.22 -16.41
CA TYR A 21 9.39 2.41 -15.65
C TYR A 21 10.08 1.77 -14.47
N PHE A 22 9.35 1.59 -13.36
CA PHE A 22 9.81 0.76 -12.24
C PHE A 22 8.65 -0.02 -11.64
N TRP A 23 8.94 -1.22 -11.16
CA TRP A 23 7.98 -2.01 -10.41
C TRP A 23 7.97 -1.62 -8.94
N HIS A 24 6.80 -1.65 -8.35
CA HIS A 24 6.59 -1.60 -6.92
C HIS A 24 5.85 -2.87 -6.49
N ILE A 25 6.53 -3.69 -5.68
CA ILE A 25 6.00 -4.91 -5.08
C ILE A 25 6.12 -4.83 -3.57
N THR A 26 5.18 -5.43 -2.87
CA THR A 26 5.11 -5.39 -1.41
C THR A 26 4.41 -6.61 -0.85
N ASP A 27 4.65 -6.89 0.42
CA ASP A 27 3.88 -7.84 1.20
C ASP A 27 3.75 -9.19 0.49
N LEU A 28 4.90 -9.82 0.23
CA LEU A 28 4.97 -11.14 -0.40
C LEU A 28 4.50 -12.24 0.54
N HIS A 29 4.80 -12.13 1.83
CA HIS A 29 4.49 -13.08 2.88
C HIS A 29 4.71 -14.53 2.45
N TYR A 30 5.92 -14.84 1.97
CA TYR A 30 6.26 -16.19 1.53
C TYR A 30 6.14 -17.20 2.68
N ASP A 31 5.26 -18.17 2.52
CA ASP A 31 5.08 -19.27 3.45
C ASP A 31 5.63 -20.59 2.89
N PRO A 32 6.80 -21.06 3.36
CA PRO A 32 7.39 -22.33 2.90
C PRO A 32 6.60 -23.57 3.38
N LYS A 33 5.65 -23.41 4.32
CA LYS A 33 4.81 -24.49 4.83
C LYS A 33 3.47 -24.59 4.11
N TYR A 34 3.18 -23.67 3.20
CA TYR A 34 1.95 -23.70 2.42
C TYR A 34 1.80 -25.01 1.66
N SER A 35 0.61 -25.59 1.71
CA SER A 35 0.29 -26.83 1.02
C SER A 35 -1.11 -26.77 0.42
N THR A 36 -1.24 -27.20 -0.85
CA THR A 36 -2.57 -27.39 -1.49
C THR A 36 -3.40 -28.48 -0.83
N GLN A 37 -2.78 -29.31 0.01
CA GLN A 37 -3.42 -30.28 0.89
C GLN A 37 -3.72 -29.70 2.27
N GLY A 38 -3.36 -28.44 2.51
CA GLY A 38 -3.51 -27.73 3.77
C GLY A 38 -4.95 -27.31 4.06
N ASN A 39 -5.20 -27.00 5.31
CA ASN A 39 -6.49 -26.48 5.75
C ASN A 39 -6.47 -24.95 5.75
N THR A 40 -7.38 -24.32 4.99
CA THR A 40 -7.49 -22.86 4.91
C THR A 40 -7.78 -22.19 6.26
N ALA A 41 -8.37 -22.89 7.21
CA ALA A 41 -8.57 -22.39 8.57
C ALA A 41 -7.30 -22.41 9.45
N THR A 42 -6.20 -23.02 8.98
CA THR A 42 -4.93 -23.15 9.70
C THR A 42 -3.76 -22.76 8.81
N MET A 43 -3.81 -21.59 8.20
CA MET A 43 -2.76 -21.04 7.32
C MET A 43 -2.38 -21.95 6.16
N CYS A 44 -3.30 -22.78 5.69
CA CYS A 44 -3.04 -23.72 4.59
C CYS A 44 -1.91 -24.73 4.88
N TRP A 45 -1.63 -25.02 6.13
CA TRP A 45 -0.61 -26.01 6.50
C TRP A 45 -1.16 -27.42 6.48
N ASN A 46 -0.31 -28.37 6.08
CA ASN A 46 -0.64 -29.78 6.17
C ASN A 46 -0.39 -30.27 7.60
N THR A 47 -1.42 -30.20 8.44
CA THR A 47 -1.37 -30.74 9.80
C THR A 47 -1.73 -32.22 9.75
N LYS A 48 -0.78 -33.09 10.06
CA LYS A 48 -0.96 -34.55 10.10
C LYS A 48 -2.05 -35.03 11.08
N ASN A 49 -2.54 -34.15 11.97
CA ASN A 49 -3.49 -34.45 13.05
C ASN A 49 -4.86 -33.80 12.85
N ASN A 50 -5.44 -33.90 11.68
CA ASN A 50 -6.83 -33.45 11.44
C ASN A 50 -7.85 -34.56 11.76
N VAL A 51 -7.59 -35.34 12.78
CA VAL A 51 -8.55 -36.26 13.39
C VAL A 51 -9.12 -35.53 14.57
N ASP A 52 -10.43 -35.25 14.58
CA ASP A 52 -11.09 -34.81 15.81
C ASP A 52 -10.88 -35.88 16.89
N GLY A 53 -11.01 -35.52 18.17
CA GLY A 53 -10.81 -36.47 19.28
C GLY A 53 -11.76 -37.72 19.25
N VAL A 54 -12.51 -37.90 18.17
CA VAL A 54 -13.44 -39.01 17.90
C VAL A 54 -13.05 -39.81 16.65
N GLY A 55 -11.91 -39.47 15.99
CA GLY A 55 -11.39 -40.24 14.84
C GLY A 55 -12.13 -39.99 13.51
N ARG A 56 -12.93 -38.95 13.39
CA ARG A 56 -13.66 -38.61 12.15
C ARG A 56 -12.89 -37.57 11.34
N ILE A 57 -12.65 -37.86 10.05
CA ILE A 57 -12.17 -36.88 9.07
C ILE A 57 -13.30 -35.85 8.90
N ARG A 58 -13.04 -34.57 9.22
CA ARG A 58 -13.98 -33.48 8.90
C ARG A 58 -14.11 -33.39 7.37
N LEU A 59 -15.31 -33.70 6.86
CA LEU A 59 -15.65 -33.69 5.44
C LEU A 59 -15.77 -32.26 4.84
N ASP A 60 -15.86 -31.21 5.66
CA ASP A 60 -15.98 -29.80 5.22
C ASP A 60 -14.61 -29.10 5.02
N ARG A 61 -13.59 -29.83 4.56
CA ARG A 61 -12.27 -29.27 4.35
C ARG A 61 -12.20 -28.58 2.99
N LYS A 62 -12.25 -27.25 2.97
CA LYS A 62 -11.88 -26.49 1.78
C LYS A 62 -10.36 -26.59 1.59
N LEU A 63 -9.93 -27.25 0.53
CA LEU A 63 -8.52 -27.36 0.17
C LEU A 63 -8.01 -26.02 -0.33
N ALA A 64 -6.76 -25.73 -0.01
CA ALA A 64 -6.07 -24.53 -0.47
C ALA A 64 -5.81 -24.57 -1.98
N GLY A 65 -5.91 -23.44 -2.64
CA GLY A 65 -5.63 -23.32 -4.07
C GLY A 65 -4.13 -23.38 -4.40
N LYS A 66 -3.80 -23.63 -5.65
CA LYS A 66 -2.40 -23.65 -6.14
C LYS A 66 -1.70 -22.30 -5.97
N PHE A 67 -2.43 -21.21 -6.20
CA PHE A 67 -1.90 -19.84 -6.17
C PHE A 67 -2.24 -19.08 -4.89
N GLY A 68 -2.75 -19.74 -3.87
CA GLY A 68 -3.09 -19.13 -2.60
C GLY A 68 -4.54 -19.32 -2.18
N ASP A 69 -4.85 -18.81 -0.99
CA ASP A 69 -6.20 -18.71 -0.44
C ASP A 69 -6.27 -17.42 0.38
N TYR A 70 -7.44 -16.79 0.43
CA TYR A 70 -7.65 -15.52 1.15
C TYR A 70 -7.40 -15.59 2.67
N ASN A 71 -7.29 -16.78 3.24
CA ASN A 71 -6.97 -16.98 4.65
C ASN A 71 -5.51 -17.34 4.91
N CYS A 72 -4.66 -17.37 3.87
CA CYS A 72 -3.32 -17.93 3.96
C CYS A 72 -2.29 -17.02 3.30
N ASP A 73 -1.09 -17.00 3.85
CA ASP A 73 0.04 -16.33 3.24
C ASP A 73 0.48 -17.02 1.94
N SER A 74 1.36 -16.39 1.15
CA SER A 74 1.65 -16.77 -0.22
C SER A 74 2.38 -18.10 -0.37
N PRO A 75 1.90 -19.01 -1.25
CA PRO A 75 2.70 -20.11 -1.75
C PRO A 75 3.77 -19.63 -2.74
N TRP A 76 4.83 -20.42 -2.89
CA TRP A 76 5.88 -20.17 -3.90
C TRP A 76 5.32 -20.01 -5.33
N ALA A 77 4.30 -20.80 -5.68
CA ALA A 77 3.68 -20.76 -7.02
C ALA A 77 3.08 -19.39 -7.35
N LEU A 78 2.51 -18.68 -6.37
CA LEU A 78 2.00 -17.32 -6.54
C LEU A 78 3.15 -16.35 -6.79
N ILE A 79 4.17 -16.35 -5.92
CA ILE A 79 5.30 -15.42 -5.99
C ILE A 79 6.08 -15.59 -7.30
N ASP A 80 6.37 -16.83 -7.67
CA ASP A 80 7.05 -17.15 -8.94
C ASP A 80 6.22 -16.69 -10.15
N SER A 81 4.88 -16.84 -10.10
CA SER A 81 3.99 -16.34 -11.14
C SER A 81 3.97 -14.81 -11.23
N ALA A 82 4.02 -14.12 -10.09
CA ALA A 82 4.09 -12.67 -10.00
C ALA A 82 5.37 -12.12 -10.65
N VAL A 83 6.52 -12.68 -10.29
CA VAL A 83 7.82 -12.29 -10.85
C VAL A 83 7.89 -12.56 -12.36
N ARG A 84 7.33 -13.68 -12.84
CA ARG A 84 7.22 -13.95 -14.29
C ARG A 84 6.30 -12.94 -14.99
N ALA A 85 5.19 -12.57 -14.37
CA ALA A 85 4.30 -11.55 -14.91
C ALA A 85 5.00 -10.20 -15.03
N MET A 86 5.69 -9.75 -13.99
CA MET A 86 6.49 -8.52 -14.01
C MET A 86 7.46 -8.52 -15.20
N LYS A 87 8.22 -9.61 -15.37
CA LYS A 87 9.17 -9.74 -16.48
C LYS A 87 8.48 -9.69 -17.85
N SER A 88 7.33 -10.31 -18.02
CA SER A 88 6.61 -10.33 -19.30
C SER A 88 5.93 -9.01 -19.65
N LYS A 89 5.57 -8.19 -18.65
CA LYS A 89 4.79 -6.97 -18.82
C LYS A 89 5.63 -5.67 -18.83
N GLN A 90 6.94 -5.75 -18.61
CA GLN A 90 7.83 -4.57 -18.62
C GLN A 90 8.03 -3.95 -20.02
N GLY A 91 7.52 -4.56 -21.07
CA GLY A 91 7.65 -4.07 -22.45
C GLY A 91 9.07 -4.19 -23.02
N GLY A 92 9.26 -3.67 -24.24
CA GLY A 92 10.55 -3.69 -24.93
C GLY A 92 11.58 -2.70 -24.38
N GLU A 93 11.14 -1.66 -23.67
CA GLU A 93 12.03 -0.63 -23.10
C GLU A 93 12.68 -1.04 -21.78
N GLY A 94 12.20 -2.13 -21.16
CA GLY A 94 12.69 -2.61 -19.87
C GLY A 94 12.22 -1.74 -18.69
N ILE A 95 12.82 -1.97 -17.52
CA ILE A 95 12.60 -1.18 -16.31
C ILE A 95 13.90 -0.60 -15.78
N GLU A 96 13.83 0.49 -15.05
CA GLU A 96 15.00 1.11 -14.42
C GLU A 96 15.37 0.39 -13.11
N PHE A 97 14.37 0.00 -12.30
CA PHE A 97 14.55 -0.69 -11.02
C PHE A 97 13.24 -1.33 -10.52
N VAL A 98 13.34 -2.06 -9.42
CA VAL A 98 12.21 -2.60 -8.66
C VAL A 98 12.27 -2.02 -7.24
N LEU A 99 11.18 -1.47 -6.73
CA LEU A 99 10.98 -1.18 -5.31
C LEU A 99 10.30 -2.40 -4.65
N TRP A 100 10.91 -2.91 -3.60
CA TRP A 100 10.36 -3.99 -2.78
C TRP A 100 10.16 -3.46 -1.37
N THR A 101 8.92 -3.15 -1.02
CA THR A 101 8.61 -2.39 0.21
C THR A 101 8.33 -3.28 1.43
N GLY A 102 8.97 -4.46 1.51
CA GLY A 102 9.03 -5.25 2.73
C GLY A 102 7.97 -6.34 2.86
N ASP A 103 7.94 -6.95 4.02
CA ASP A 103 7.15 -8.10 4.41
C ASP A 103 7.28 -9.25 3.39
N ALA A 104 8.54 -9.66 3.22
CA ALA A 104 8.91 -10.80 2.40
C ALA A 104 8.43 -12.13 2.99
N LEU A 105 8.44 -12.22 4.32
CA LEU A 105 8.25 -13.44 5.08
C LEU A 105 6.83 -13.54 5.65
N THR A 106 6.35 -14.78 5.80
CA THR A 106 5.06 -15.09 6.42
C THR A 106 4.95 -14.54 7.84
N ARG A 107 3.73 -14.10 8.20
CA ARG A 107 3.36 -13.65 9.55
C ARG A 107 3.41 -14.75 10.60
N THR A 108 3.46 -15.99 10.20
CA THR A 108 3.35 -17.12 11.12
C THR A 108 4.63 -17.37 11.89
N ALA A 109 4.47 -17.50 13.20
CA ALA A 109 5.55 -17.88 14.12
C ALA A 109 6.11 -19.29 13.82
N GLY A 110 7.36 -19.51 14.21
CA GLY A 110 7.96 -20.83 14.19
C GLY A 110 9.09 -21.04 13.20
N MET A 111 9.52 -19.99 12.47
CA MET A 111 10.80 -20.00 11.76
C MET A 111 11.91 -19.43 12.63
N ASN A 112 13.03 -20.15 12.73
CA ASN A 112 14.25 -19.60 13.32
C ASN A 112 14.97 -18.66 12.33
N ALA A 113 16.00 -17.94 12.78
CA ALA A 113 16.74 -16.97 11.98
C ALA A 113 17.33 -17.57 10.69
N GLU A 114 17.83 -18.81 10.73
CA GLU A 114 18.41 -19.47 9.56
C GLU A 114 17.32 -19.81 8.51
N GLN A 115 16.16 -20.28 8.94
CA GLN A 115 15.03 -20.56 8.05
C GLN A 115 14.51 -19.27 7.42
N ARG A 116 14.43 -18.18 8.16
CA ARG A 116 14.05 -16.85 7.66
C ARG A 116 15.06 -16.37 6.61
N LEU A 117 16.35 -16.45 6.90
CA LEU A 117 17.41 -16.09 5.96
C LEU A 117 17.36 -16.95 4.69
N GLN A 118 17.07 -18.26 4.80
CA GLN A 118 16.92 -19.14 3.65
C GLN A 118 15.73 -18.75 2.77
N CYS A 119 14.58 -18.37 3.36
CA CYS A 119 13.44 -17.87 2.60
C CYS A 119 13.77 -16.57 1.87
N LEU A 120 14.45 -15.62 2.54
CA LEU A 120 14.91 -14.37 1.91
C LEU A 120 15.92 -14.64 0.79
N ARG A 121 16.81 -15.61 0.96
CA ARG A 121 17.74 -16.04 -0.11
C ARG A 121 16.99 -16.56 -1.33
N ASN A 122 15.98 -17.40 -1.13
CA ASN A 122 15.17 -17.94 -2.24
C ASN A 122 14.47 -16.83 -3.03
N LEU A 123 13.88 -15.84 -2.31
CA LEU A 123 13.21 -14.67 -2.92
C LEU A 123 14.22 -13.77 -3.65
N THR A 124 15.36 -13.51 -3.02
CA THR A 124 16.45 -12.73 -3.63
C THR A 124 16.95 -13.38 -4.92
N ASP A 125 17.19 -14.68 -4.90
CA ASP A 125 17.64 -15.44 -6.07
C ASP A 125 16.59 -15.42 -7.19
N LEU A 126 15.31 -15.50 -6.86
CA LEU A 126 14.22 -15.41 -7.83
C LEU A 126 14.21 -14.04 -8.52
N LEU A 127 14.23 -12.96 -7.74
CA LEU A 127 14.24 -11.60 -8.25
C LEU A 127 15.52 -11.29 -9.04
N HIS A 128 16.68 -11.69 -8.54
CA HIS A 128 17.96 -11.48 -9.21
C HIS A 128 18.02 -12.20 -10.59
N ARG A 129 17.49 -13.43 -10.68
CA ARG A 129 17.41 -14.15 -11.97
C ARG A 129 16.41 -13.50 -12.93
N ALA A 130 15.32 -12.97 -12.44
CA ALA A 130 14.30 -12.33 -13.28
C ALA A 130 14.77 -10.97 -13.81
N PHE A 131 15.44 -10.18 -13.00
CA PHE A 131 15.84 -8.81 -13.27
C PHE A 131 17.37 -8.66 -13.39
N LYS A 132 17.97 -9.50 -14.23
CA LYS A 132 19.42 -9.40 -14.53
C LYS A 132 19.75 -8.04 -15.13
N GLY A 133 20.65 -7.30 -14.48
CA GLY A 133 21.08 -5.99 -14.93
C GLY A 133 20.21 -4.82 -14.44
N GLN A 134 19.10 -5.08 -13.73
CA GLN A 134 18.35 -4.08 -13.00
C GLN A 134 18.56 -4.22 -11.49
N PHE A 135 18.36 -3.14 -10.77
CA PHE A 135 18.44 -3.14 -9.30
C PHE A 135 17.08 -3.45 -8.69
N VAL A 136 17.09 -4.25 -7.64
CA VAL A 136 15.96 -4.42 -6.74
C VAL A 136 16.33 -3.75 -5.42
N PHE A 137 15.56 -2.77 -4.99
CA PHE A 137 15.83 -2.02 -3.77
C PHE A 137 14.84 -2.41 -2.67
N PRO A 138 15.27 -3.19 -1.67
CA PRO A 138 14.40 -3.66 -0.59
C PRO A 138 14.31 -2.64 0.55
N ALA A 139 13.10 -2.38 1.04
CA ALA A 139 12.86 -1.89 2.39
C ALA A 139 12.52 -3.07 3.32
N LEU A 140 12.70 -2.90 4.62
CA LEU A 140 12.38 -3.93 5.60
C LEU A 140 10.95 -3.75 6.12
N GLY A 141 10.15 -4.82 6.04
CA GLY A 141 8.87 -4.90 6.71
C GLY A 141 8.99 -5.42 8.14
N HIS A 142 7.89 -5.40 8.86
CA HIS A 142 7.87 -5.82 10.27
C HIS A 142 7.96 -7.35 10.42
N GLU A 143 7.55 -8.10 9.41
CA GLU A 143 7.71 -9.55 9.37
C GLU A 143 9.12 -9.97 8.92
N ASP A 144 9.95 -9.06 8.40
CA ASP A 144 11.33 -9.35 7.99
C ASP A 144 12.33 -9.28 9.16
N MET A 145 11.88 -8.89 10.34
CA MET A 145 12.71 -8.78 11.53
C MET A 145 13.20 -10.16 12.02
N GLY A 146 14.28 -10.15 12.80
CA GLY A 146 14.90 -11.38 13.34
C GLY A 146 15.97 -11.98 12.45
N VAL A 147 16.38 -11.27 11.39
CA VAL A 147 17.56 -11.59 10.58
C VAL A 147 18.62 -10.52 10.79
N ASN A 148 19.87 -10.91 10.88
CA ASN A 148 20.99 -9.99 11.08
C ASN A 148 21.19 -9.09 9.83
N TYR A 149 21.24 -7.77 10.02
CA TYR A 149 21.37 -6.80 8.92
C TYR A 149 22.68 -6.94 8.11
N THR A 150 23.77 -7.41 8.76
CA THR A 150 25.01 -7.73 8.03
C THR A 150 24.82 -8.91 7.08
N GLN A 151 24.07 -9.94 7.49
CA GLN A 151 23.76 -11.07 6.62
C GLN A 151 22.85 -10.64 5.47
N LEU A 152 21.88 -9.76 5.71
CA LEU A 152 21.04 -9.18 4.66
C LEU A 152 21.84 -8.28 3.71
N ALA A 153 22.73 -7.43 4.20
CA ALA A 153 23.59 -6.61 3.36
C ALA A 153 24.46 -7.47 2.44
N ASN A 154 25.02 -8.57 2.95
CA ASN A 154 25.78 -9.53 2.14
C ASN A 154 24.90 -10.24 1.10
N LEU A 155 23.64 -10.57 1.45
CA LEU A 155 22.69 -11.17 0.53
C LEU A 155 22.32 -10.22 -0.61
N TRP A 156 22.14 -8.92 -0.32
CA TRP A 156 21.73 -7.88 -1.24
C TRP A 156 22.89 -7.03 -1.80
N GLN A 157 24.14 -7.48 -1.65
CA GLN A 157 25.35 -6.76 -2.08
C GLN A 157 25.36 -6.39 -3.60
N HIS A 158 24.60 -7.11 -4.42
CA HIS A 158 24.46 -6.81 -5.84
C HIS A 158 23.54 -5.61 -6.12
N TRP A 159 22.73 -5.24 -5.14
CA TRP A 159 21.75 -4.17 -5.23
C TRP A 159 22.09 -2.95 -4.36
N LEU A 160 22.79 -3.17 -3.25
CA LEU A 160 23.20 -2.11 -2.34
C LEU A 160 24.58 -1.58 -2.74
N PRO A 161 24.70 -0.31 -3.13
CA PRO A 161 26.01 0.29 -3.35
C PRO A 161 26.78 0.41 -2.03
N PRO A 162 28.12 0.43 -2.05
CA PRO A 162 28.94 0.48 -0.84
C PRO A 162 28.55 1.58 0.13
N GLU A 163 28.15 2.75 -0.38
CA GLU A 163 27.73 3.90 0.43
C GLU A 163 26.44 3.67 1.22
N ALA A 164 25.62 2.70 0.79
CA ALA A 164 24.36 2.33 1.47
C ALA A 164 24.59 1.29 2.57
N VAL A 165 25.66 0.49 2.50
CA VAL A 165 25.89 -0.67 3.37
C VAL A 165 26.04 -0.26 4.83
N ASP A 166 26.78 0.79 5.14
CA ASP A 166 27.06 1.20 6.53
C ASP A 166 25.78 1.54 7.29
N THR A 167 24.89 2.32 6.70
CA THR A 167 23.62 2.70 7.32
C THR A 167 22.63 1.53 7.33
N PHE A 168 22.65 0.69 6.30
CA PHE A 168 21.84 -0.52 6.26
C PHE A 168 22.26 -1.52 7.35
N VAL A 169 23.53 -1.80 7.52
CA VAL A 169 24.04 -2.71 8.57
C VAL A 169 23.75 -2.14 9.96
N LYS A 170 23.81 -0.82 10.12
CA LYS A 170 23.52 -0.16 11.39
C LYS A 170 22.08 -0.38 11.83
N ALA A 171 21.10 -0.13 10.93
CA ALA A 171 19.69 -0.18 11.31
C ALA A 171 18.70 -0.33 10.14
N GLY A 172 19.11 -0.84 8.99
CA GLY A 172 18.21 -1.20 7.88
C GLY A 172 17.70 -0.03 7.05
N TYR A 173 18.24 1.18 7.20
CA TYR A 173 17.90 2.35 6.38
C TYR A 173 19.08 2.75 5.48
N TYR A 174 18.81 3.35 4.31
CA TYR A 174 19.85 3.72 3.35
C TYR A 174 19.32 4.68 2.27
N THR A 175 20.21 5.19 1.42
CA THR A 175 19.85 6.03 0.28
C THR A 175 20.61 5.62 -0.97
N ILE A 176 19.95 5.77 -2.13
CA ILE A 176 20.51 5.55 -3.46
C ILE A 176 20.56 6.88 -4.18
N GLU A 177 21.75 7.32 -4.54
CA GLU A 177 21.99 8.52 -5.34
C GLU A 177 22.11 8.17 -6.82
N GLN A 178 21.18 8.65 -7.64
CA GLN A 178 21.25 8.51 -9.09
C GLN A 178 22.11 9.64 -9.68
N ARG A 179 23.45 9.49 -9.64
CA ARG A 179 24.41 10.55 -9.96
C ARG A 179 24.26 11.15 -11.37
N SER A 180 23.82 10.36 -12.35
CA SER A 180 23.57 10.80 -13.72
C SER A 180 22.19 11.46 -13.91
N LYS A 181 21.32 11.37 -12.91
CA LYS A 181 19.93 11.83 -12.90
C LYS A 181 19.70 12.63 -11.63
N LYS A 182 18.87 13.65 -11.68
CA LYS A 182 18.67 14.56 -10.55
C LYS A 182 17.62 14.03 -9.56
N TYR A 183 17.70 12.75 -9.19
CA TYR A 183 16.84 12.20 -8.16
C TYR A 183 17.56 11.22 -7.24
N ARG A 184 17.04 11.07 -6.06
CA ARG A 184 17.53 10.24 -4.96
C ARG A 184 16.38 9.40 -4.41
N ILE A 185 16.66 8.15 -4.03
CA ILE A 185 15.71 7.27 -3.35
C ILE A 185 16.19 7.07 -1.91
N VAL A 186 15.32 7.34 -0.95
CA VAL A 186 15.58 7.23 0.49
C VAL A 186 14.75 6.08 1.05
N PHE A 187 15.42 5.08 1.60
CA PHE A 187 14.80 3.90 2.20
C PHE A 187 14.81 4.04 3.72
N LEU A 188 13.64 4.00 4.32
CA LEU A 188 13.43 4.12 5.77
C LEU A 188 13.09 2.74 6.36
N ASN A 189 13.72 2.43 7.48
CA ASN A 189 13.28 1.31 8.31
C ASN A 189 12.19 1.79 9.27
N THR A 190 10.94 1.70 8.83
CA THR A 190 9.78 2.16 9.60
C THR A 190 9.50 1.30 10.84
N ASN A 191 10.11 0.10 10.94
CA ASN A 191 10.03 -0.73 12.15
C ASN A 191 10.57 -0.04 13.40
N LEU A 192 11.51 0.91 13.22
CA LEU A 192 12.06 1.72 14.31
C LEU A 192 11.05 2.73 14.89
N TRP A 193 9.91 2.90 14.22
CA TRP A 193 8.90 3.90 14.53
C TRP A 193 7.54 3.30 14.90
N LEU A 194 7.43 1.97 14.95
CA LEU A 194 6.18 1.27 15.28
C LEU A 194 5.74 1.55 16.72
N ASN A 195 4.46 1.35 16.98
CA ASN A 195 3.91 1.44 18.31
C ASN A 195 4.44 0.28 19.19
N PRO A 196 4.93 0.53 20.42
CA PRO A 196 5.41 -0.52 21.33
C PRO A 196 4.37 -1.61 21.65
N LEU A 197 3.08 -1.33 21.52
CA LEU A 197 2.02 -2.34 21.70
C LEU A 197 2.03 -3.39 20.58
N ASP A 198 2.48 -3.05 19.38
CA ASP A 198 2.73 -3.99 18.28
C ASP A 198 4.09 -4.66 18.39
N SER A 199 4.90 -4.24 19.37
CA SER A 199 6.24 -4.71 19.66
C SER A 199 6.31 -6.15 20.21
N ARG A 200 5.18 -6.86 20.34
CA ARG A 200 5.22 -8.33 20.44
C ARG A 200 6.05 -8.95 19.31
N MET A 201 6.25 -8.21 18.24
CA MET A 201 7.13 -8.55 17.13
C MET A 201 8.59 -8.18 17.38
N LEU A 202 8.89 -7.08 18.12
CA LEU A 202 10.25 -6.70 18.50
C LEU A 202 10.89 -7.73 19.46
N HIS A 203 10.12 -8.35 20.36
CA HIS A 203 10.60 -9.44 21.20
C HIS A 203 10.99 -10.71 20.43
N ARG A 204 10.41 -10.94 19.24
CA ARG A 204 10.84 -12.03 18.35
C ARG A 204 12.19 -11.77 17.68
N ALA A 205 12.57 -10.51 17.52
CA ALA A 205 13.84 -10.11 16.91
C ALA A 205 15.07 -10.25 17.82
N GLY A 206 14.91 -10.72 19.07
CA GLY A 206 16.02 -10.83 20.01
C GLY A 206 16.60 -9.50 20.49
N SER A 207 15.97 -8.39 20.15
CA SER A 207 16.34 -7.06 20.63
C SER A 207 15.63 -6.79 21.95
N SER A 208 16.36 -6.89 23.05
CA SER A 208 15.84 -6.62 24.41
C SER A 208 15.70 -5.14 24.74
N THR A 209 16.00 -4.24 23.81
CA THR A 209 15.92 -2.80 24.01
C THR A 209 15.03 -2.18 22.94
N VAL A 210 13.78 -1.89 23.30
CA VAL A 210 13.03 -0.84 22.63
C VAL A 210 13.83 0.43 22.87
N ASP A 211 14.49 0.92 21.82
CA ASP A 211 15.17 2.22 21.90
C ASP A 211 14.08 3.29 22.01
N ASN A 212 13.75 3.64 23.26
CA ASN A 212 12.73 4.65 23.60
C ASN A 212 13.25 6.08 23.32
N THR A 213 14.33 6.20 22.53
CA THR A 213 14.92 7.49 22.18
C THR A 213 14.05 8.24 21.18
N GLN A 214 14.25 9.54 21.13
CA GLN A 214 13.57 10.41 20.13
C GLN A 214 14.08 10.17 18.71
N ASP A 215 15.24 9.55 18.55
CA ASP A 215 15.90 9.25 17.28
C ASP A 215 16.51 7.84 17.29
N PRO A 216 15.68 6.78 17.12
CA PRO A 216 16.18 5.42 17.13
C PRO A 216 17.27 5.21 16.08
N PHE A 217 18.43 4.73 16.56
CA PHE A 217 19.63 4.49 15.74
C PHE A 217 20.10 5.69 14.90
N GLY A 218 19.62 6.92 15.18
CA GLY A 218 19.98 8.12 14.45
C GLY A 218 19.32 8.25 13.08
N GLN A 219 18.23 7.50 12.81
CA GLN A 219 17.56 7.54 11.51
C GLN A 219 16.95 8.90 11.20
N TRP A 220 16.39 9.61 12.20
CA TRP A 220 15.81 10.93 11.98
C TRP A 220 16.87 11.98 11.58
N SER A 221 17.96 12.05 12.34
CA SER A 221 19.07 12.97 12.06
C SER A 221 19.68 12.71 10.69
N TRP A 222 19.86 11.44 10.34
CA TRP A 222 20.33 11.02 9.04
C TRP A 222 19.33 11.39 7.93
N PHE A 223 18.04 11.10 8.10
CA PHE A 223 17.01 11.38 7.10
C PHE A 223 16.91 12.88 6.79
N GLN A 224 16.88 13.73 7.81
CA GLN A 224 16.86 15.18 7.63
C GLN A 224 18.15 15.67 6.93
N SER A 225 19.32 15.12 7.29
CA SER A 225 20.59 15.44 6.61
C SER A 225 20.58 15.06 5.13
N VAL A 226 20.01 13.90 4.78
CA VAL A 226 19.87 13.46 3.39
C VAL A 226 18.95 14.40 2.60
N LEU A 227 17.81 14.79 3.17
CA LEU A 227 16.86 15.72 2.52
C LEU A 227 17.47 17.11 2.33
N GLU A 228 18.17 17.63 3.35
CA GLU A 228 18.86 18.92 3.24
C GLU A 228 19.94 18.92 2.15
N ASN A 229 20.72 17.83 2.06
CA ASN A 229 21.72 17.66 1.02
C ASN A 229 21.09 17.54 -0.38
N ALA A 230 19.99 16.81 -0.50
CA ALA A 230 19.23 16.68 -1.75
C ALA A 230 18.69 18.03 -2.21
N ARG A 231 18.13 18.83 -1.29
CA ARG A 231 17.66 20.19 -1.59
C ARG A 231 18.79 21.10 -2.08
N LYS A 232 19.97 21.08 -1.43
CA LYS A 232 21.15 21.84 -1.86
C LYS A 232 21.64 21.44 -3.25
N LYS A 233 21.58 20.14 -3.57
CA LYS A 233 21.95 19.58 -4.88
C LYS A 233 20.84 19.73 -5.93
N LYS A 234 19.66 20.21 -5.57
CA LYS A 234 18.46 20.28 -6.42
C LYS A 234 18.06 18.91 -6.97
N GLU A 235 18.16 17.89 -6.13
CA GLU A 235 17.71 16.53 -6.42
C GLU A 235 16.24 16.38 -6.02
N ALA A 236 15.45 15.69 -6.85
CA ALA A 236 14.15 15.16 -6.47
C ALA A 236 14.33 13.97 -5.53
N VAL A 237 13.37 13.74 -4.65
CA VAL A 237 13.45 12.65 -3.66
C VAL A 237 12.24 11.74 -3.75
N TYR A 238 12.49 10.43 -3.79
CA TYR A 238 11.53 9.40 -3.47
C TYR A 238 11.78 8.89 -2.05
N ILE A 239 10.72 8.76 -1.27
CA ILE A 239 10.77 8.13 0.05
C ILE A 239 10.13 6.75 -0.07
N VAL A 240 10.81 5.74 0.44
CA VAL A 240 10.37 4.34 0.42
C VAL A 240 10.43 3.78 1.82
N GLY A 241 9.37 3.14 2.25
CA GLY A 241 9.29 2.46 3.53
C GLY A 241 8.31 1.30 3.45
N HIS A 242 8.08 0.64 4.57
CA HIS A 242 7.06 -0.41 4.64
C HIS A 242 5.77 0.12 5.26
N THR A 243 5.78 0.44 6.54
CA THR A 243 4.62 0.95 7.27
C THR A 243 4.45 2.44 7.01
N PRO A 244 3.32 2.89 6.42
CA PRO A 244 3.06 4.30 6.15
C PRO A 244 2.64 5.05 7.40
N PRO A 245 2.75 6.39 7.40
CA PRO A 245 2.06 7.22 8.38
C PRO A 245 0.55 7.23 8.12
N GLY A 246 -0.22 7.55 9.14
CA GLY A 246 -1.67 7.68 9.07
C GLY A 246 -2.41 6.47 9.61
N MET A 247 -3.68 6.43 9.27
CA MET A 247 -4.64 5.46 9.79
C MET A 247 -4.75 4.24 8.88
N ASP A 248 -5.14 3.11 9.47
CA ASP A 248 -5.56 1.91 8.74
C ASP A 248 -6.88 2.19 8.00
N ASP A 249 -6.98 1.75 6.76
CA ASP A 249 -8.19 1.86 5.95
C ASP A 249 -9.15 0.66 6.13
N HIS A 250 -8.73 -0.38 6.85
CA HIS A 250 -9.58 -1.53 7.22
C HIS A 250 -10.14 -1.40 8.64
N GLU A 251 -9.36 -0.88 9.59
CA GLU A 251 -9.73 -0.77 10.98
C GLU A 251 -9.80 0.70 11.44
N SER A 252 -11.02 1.18 11.70
CA SER A 252 -11.25 2.57 12.10
C SER A 252 -10.45 2.95 13.34
N GLY A 253 -9.58 3.94 13.19
CA GLY A 253 -8.81 4.51 14.28
C GLY A 253 -7.50 3.79 14.61
N ALA A 254 -7.17 2.69 13.94
CA ALA A 254 -5.90 2.00 14.13
C ALA A 254 -4.75 2.78 13.48
N VAL A 255 -3.61 2.86 14.18
CA VAL A 255 -2.35 3.47 13.71
C VAL A 255 -1.21 2.49 13.96
N ALA A 256 -0.38 2.27 12.97
CA ALA A 256 0.79 1.41 13.12
C ALA A 256 2.00 2.18 13.67
N LEU A 257 2.26 3.39 13.22
CA LEU A 257 3.36 4.20 13.73
C LEU A 257 3.03 4.79 15.10
N ASN A 258 4.04 4.85 15.98
CA ASN A 258 3.93 5.63 17.20
C ASN A 258 3.59 7.09 16.88
N GLU A 259 2.64 7.68 17.60
CA GLU A 259 2.10 9.01 17.32
C GLU A 259 3.19 10.10 17.20
N ARG A 260 4.22 10.04 18.06
CA ARG A 260 5.36 10.96 18.00
C ARG A 260 6.12 10.84 16.68
N HIS A 261 6.36 9.63 16.20
CA HIS A 261 7.07 9.39 14.95
C HIS A 261 6.20 9.70 13.74
N ASN A 262 4.91 9.41 13.81
CA ASN A 262 3.93 9.82 12.80
C ASN A 262 3.91 11.34 12.63
N THR A 263 3.77 12.08 13.73
CA THR A 263 3.78 13.54 13.72
C THR A 263 5.08 14.11 13.15
N LYS A 264 6.23 13.57 13.60
CA LYS A 264 7.54 14.01 13.11
C LYS A 264 7.73 13.73 11.63
N TYR A 265 7.25 12.58 11.13
CA TYR A 265 7.28 12.26 9.71
C TYR A 265 6.53 13.32 8.88
N LEU A 266 5.31 13.63 9.27
CA LEU A 266 4.48 14.63 8.60
C LEU A 266 5.13 16.02 8.61
N GLN A 267 5.76 16.42 9.73
CA GLN A 267 6.51 17.68 9.82
C GLN A 267 7.70 17.72 8.85
N VAL A 268 8.49 16.66 8.79
CA VAL A 268 9.63 16.57 7.88
C VAL A 268 9.18 16.60 6.42
N VAL A 269 8.15 15.84 6.06
CA VAL A 269 7.64 15.83 4.69
C VAL A 269 7.09 17.20 4.28
N ARG A 270 6.36 17.89 5.16
CA ARG A 270 5.90 19.26 4.90
C ARG A 270 7.07 20.21 4.61
N LEU A 271 8.11 20.14 5.44
CA LEU A 271 9.28 21.00 5.30
C LEU A 271 10.03 20.79 3.99
N TYR A 272 10.05 19.57 3.45
CA TYR A 272 10.77 19.19 2.24
C TYR A 272 9.85 18.84 1.06
N SER A 273 8.57 19.24 1.09
CA SER A 273 7.58 18.93 0.04
C SER A 273 7.98 19.45 -1.35
N ASP A 274 8.78 20.51 -1.42
CA ASP A 274 9.29 21.10 -2.64
C ASP A 274 10.21 20.15 -3.44
N ILE A 275 10.89 19.20 -2.78
CA ILE A 275 11.78 18.22 -3.44
C ILE A 275 11.22 16.80 -3.45
N ILE A 276 10.23 16.46 -2.64
CA ILE A 276 9.64 15.12 -2.58
C ILE A 276 8.69 14.93 -3.76
N ARG A 277 9.00 13.96 -4.64
CA ARG A 277 8.24 13.66 -5.86
C ARG A 277 7.42 12.38 -5.78
N GLY A 278 7.61 11.58 -4.73
CA GLY A 278 6.84 10.35 -4.48
C GLY A 278 7.18 9.72 -3.15
N GLN A 279 6.21 9.07 -2.56
CA GLN A 279 6.36 8.29 -1.34
C GLN A 279 5.67 6.93 -1.54
N PHE A 280 6.38 5.82 -1.33
CA PHE A 280 5.96 4.47 -1.67
C PHE A 280 6.05 3.55 -0.46
N PHE A 281 4.91 2.93 -0.11
CA PHE A 281 4.76 2.10 1.07
C PHE A 281 3.93 0.85 0.77
N GLY A 282 3.88 -0.09 1.73
CA GLY A 282 3.06 -1.30 1.73
C GLY A 282 2.22 -1.43 2.99
N HIS A 283 2.30 -2.58 3.66
CA HIS A 283 1.77 -2.88 5.00
C HIS A 283 0.25 -3.09 5.10
N TRP A 284 -0.55 -2.20 4.53
CA TRP A 284 -2.02 -2.31 4.60
C TRP A 284 -2.60 -3.34 3.63
N HIS A 285 -1.80 -3.84 2.68
CA HIS A 285 -2.17 -4.78 1.62
C HIS A 285 -3.17 -4.23 0.61
N SER A 286 -3.80 -3.11 0.88
CA SER A 286 -4.78 -2.45 0.03
C SER A 286 -4.14 -1.49 -0.98
N ASP A 287 -4.85 -1.28 -2.09
CA ASP A 287 -4.53 -0.21 -3.03
C ASP A 287 -5.12 1.11 -2.52
N THR A 288 -4.27 1.98 -2.01
CA THR A 288 -4.73 3.24 -1.42
C THR A 288 -3.66 4.33 -1.51
N PHE A 289 -4.06 5.56 -1.19
CA PHE A 289 -3.17 6.70 -1.15
C PHE A 289 -3.43 7.56 0.08
N ARG A 290 -2.53 8.51 0.35
CA ARG A 290 -2.72 9.53 1.39
C ARG A 290 -2.32 10.89 0.85
N VAL A 291 -3.00 11.94 1.31
CA VAL A 291 -2.68 13.33 1.01
C VAL A 291 -2.14 14.01 2.26
N ILE A 292 -0.99 14.65 2.14
CA ILE A 292 -0.37 15.43 3.22
C ILE A 292 -0.63 16.90 2.96
N TYR A 293 -1.17 17.58 3.97
CA TYR A 293 -1.50 18.99 3.93
C TYR A 293 -0.48 19.83 4.69
N SER A 294 -0.24 21.04 4.23
CA SER A 294 0.49 22.08 4.98
C SER A 294 -0.27 22.48 6.25
N ASP A 295 0.36 23.26 7.11
CA ASP A 295 -0.28 23.81 8.30
C ASP A 295 -1.41 24.82 7.96
N THR A 296 -1.45 25.31 6.72
CA THR A 296 -2.53 26.16 6.19
C THR A 296 -3.65 25.38 5.49
N GLY A 297 -3.56 24.03 5.48
CA GLY A 297 -4.58 23.17 4.87
C GLY A 297 -4.43 22.95 3.36
N LEU A 298 -3.33 23.40 2.72
CA LEU A 298 -3.09 23.14 1.31
C LEU A 298 -2.47 21.75 1.10
N PRO A 299 -2.92 20.95 0.11
CA PRO A 299 -2.28 19.67 -0.21
C PRO A 299 -0.87 19.92 -0.77
N VAL A 300 0.15 19.30 -0.16
CA VAL A 300 1.57 19.58 -0.48
C VAL A 300 2.37 18.34 -0.83
N SER A 301 1.90 17.15 -0.45
CA SER A 301 2.58 15.89 -0.79
C SER A 301 1.59 14.72 -0.76
N TRP A 302 2.01 13.58 -1.27
CA TRP A 302 1.19 12.38 -1.35
C TRP A 302 1.99 11.11 -1.05
N ILE A 303 1.29 10.07 -0.65
CA ILE A 303 1.80 8.73 -0.41
C ILE A 303 0.98 7.75 -1.24
N MET A 304 1.64 6.78 -1.89
CA MET A 304 1.00 5.65 -2.54
C MET A 304 1.37 4.35 -1.82
N MET A 305 0.35 3.56 -1.51
CA MET A 305 0.51 2.20 -1.03
C MET A 305 0.10 1.24 -2.13
N ALA A 306 0.99 0.31 -2.46
CA ALA A 306 0.66 -0.74 -3.42
C ALA A 306 -0.08 -1.87 -2.72
N PRO A 307 -1.00 -2.56 -3.41
CA PRO A 307 -1.61 -3.76 -2.86
C PRO A 307 -0.60 -4.90 -2.76
N SER A 308 -0.85 -5.79 -1.81
CA SER A 308 0.02 -6.93 -1.54
C SER A 308 0.03 -7.97 -2.66
N VAL A 309 1.12 -8.74 -2.74
CA VAL A 309 1.13 -10.00 -3.51
C VAL A 309 0.41 -11.11 -2.75
N THR A 310 0.53 -11.13 -1.42
CA THR A 310 -0.24 -12.08 -0.62
C THR A 310 -1.74 -11.76 -0.67
N PRO A 311 -2.62 -12.76 -0.83
CA PRO A 311 -4.06 -12.53 -0.84
C PRO A 311 -4.67 -12.39 0.56
N SER A 312 -3.89 -12.68 1.61
CA SER A 312 -4.35 -12.65 2.99
C SER A 312 -3.95 -11.38 3.70
N THR A 313 -4.87 -10.77 4.40
CA THR A 313 -4.61 -9.60 5.25
C THR A 313 -5.24 -9.75 6.63
N GLY A 314 -4.76 -8.95 7.60
CA GLY A 314 -5.41 -8.84 8.92
C GLY A 314 -6.74 -8.11 8.88
N GLY A 315 -6.93 -7.22 7.90
CA GLY A 315 -8.11 -6.37 7.74
C GLY A 315 -9.12 -6.86 6.70
N GLY A 316 -8.80 -7.93 5.98
CA GLY A 316 -9.66 -8.48 4.93
C GLY A 316 -8.85 -9.03 3.74
N PRO A 317 -9.45 -9.82 2.87
CA PRO A 317 -8.77 -10.37 1.71
C PRO A 317 -8.68 -9.35 0.57
N ASN A 318 -7.67 -9.52 -0.28
CA ASN A 318 -7.55 -8.84 -1.57
C ASN A 318 -7.06 -9.82 -2.65
N ASN A 319 -7.31 -9.53 -3.90
CA ASN A 319 -6.60 -10.24 -4.96
C ASN A 319 -5.11 -9.83 -4.98
N PRO A 320 -4.20 -10.74 -5.35
CA PRO A 320 -2.78 -10.40 -5.51
C PRO A 320 -2.55 -9.27 -6.50
N GLY A 321 -1.74 -8.29 -6.13
CA GLY A 321 -1.48 -7.08 -6.92
C GLY A 321 -0.01 -6.86 -7.27
N LEU A 322 0.24 -6.16 -8.38
CA LEU A 322 1.56 -5.70 -8.84
C LEU A 322 1.41 -4.32 -9.47
N ARG A 323 2.31 -3.38 -9.18
CA ARG A 323 2.20 -2.02 -9.70
C ARG A 323 3.41 -1.61 -10.52
N LEU A 324 3.16 -1.13 -11.74
CA LEU A 324 4.18 -0.61 -12.66
C LEU A 324 4.03 0.90 -12.79
N TYR A 325 4.98 1.66 -12.27
CA TYR A 325 5.03 3.11 -12.39
C TYR A 325 5.69 3.53 -13.69
N LYS A 326 5.16 4.61 -14.28
CA LYS A 326 5.73 5.37 -15.38
C LYS A 326 6.24 6.70 -14.85
N PHE A 327 7.46 7.08 -15.15
CA PHE A 327 8.07 8.31 -14.63
C PHE A 327 9.00 8.97 -15.66
N GLU A 328 9.26 10.26 -15.47
CA GLU A 328 10.26 10.98 -16.23
C GLU A 328 11.65 10.80 -15.57
N THR A 329 12.59 10.20 -16.30
CA THR A 329 13.84 9.72 -15.70
C THR A 329 14.83 10.81 -15.31
N ASN A 330 14.71 12.03 -15.85
CA ASN A 330 15.65 13.11 -15.54
C ASN A 330 15.21 13.92 -14.30
N THR A 331 13.89 14.10 -14.14
CA THR A 331 13.31 14.90 -13.05
C THR A 331 12.79 14.06 -11.89
N GLY A 332 12.56 12.78 -12.13
CA GLY A 332 11.90 11.90 -11.16
C GLY A 332 10.39 12.15 -11.02
N GLN A 333 9.78 12.91 -11.94
CA GLN A 333 8.32 13.11 -11.89
C GLN A 333 7.58 11.82 -12.19
N ILE A 334 6.69 11.41 -11.29
CA ILE A 334 5.78 10.29 -11.52
C ILE A 334 4.69 10.76 -12.47
N LEU A 335 4.51 10.01 -13.56
CA LEU A 335 3.58 10.37 -14.63
C LEU A 335 2.26 9.59 -14.54
N ASP A 336 2.34 8.30 -14.21
CA ASP A 336 1.19 7.40 -14.09
C ASP A 336 1.61 6.08 -13.44
N TYR A 337 0.67 5.18 -13.17
CA TYR A 337 0.95 3.78 -12.95
C TYR A 337 -0.12 2.87 -13.54
N THR A 338 0.27 1.65 -13.87
CA THR A 338 -0.65 0.56 -14.20
C THR A 338 -0.69 -0.43 -13.06
N GLN A 339 -1.87 -0.68 -12.52
CA GLN A 339 -2.13 -1.75 -11.57
C GLN A 339 -2.40 -3.05 -12.33
N TYR A 340 -1.73 -4.13 -11.94
CA TYR A 340 -2.00 -5.49 -12.39
C TYR A 340 -2.50 -6.33 -11.23
N TYR A 341 -3.35 -7.30 -11.51
CA TYR A 341 -3.91 -8.18 -10.50
C TYR A 341 -4.03 -9.62 -11.01
N LEU A 342 -4.20 -10.53 -10.06
CA LEU A 342 -4.52 -11.92 -10.33
C LEU A 342 -5.90 -12.24 -9.75
N ASN A 343 -6.87 -12.55 -10.59
CA ASN A 343 -8.15 -13.10 -10.14
C ASN A 343 -7.88 -14.48 -9.51
N LEU A 344 -7.80 -14.51 -8.17
CA LEU A 344 -7.34 -15.70 -7.45
C LEU A 344 -8.27 -16.91 -7.61
N PRO A 345 -9.61 -16.79 -7.51
CA PRO A 345 -10.52 -17.90 -7.77
C PRO A 345 -10.37 -18.49 -9.18
N GLU A 346 -10.28 -17.62 -10.19
CA GLU A 346 -10.09 -18.02 -11.58
C GLU A 346 -8.74 -18.74 -11.80
N ALA A 347 -7.66 -18.18 -11.24
CA ALA A 347 -6.33 -18.76 -11.34
C ALA A 347 -6.28 -20.18 -10.72
N ASN A 348 -6.89 -20.35 -9.56
CA ASN A 348 -6.98 -21.63 -8.87
C ASN A 348 -7.83 -22.64 -9.63
N SER A 349 -8.98 -22.22 -10.17
CA SER A 349 -9.87 -23.07 -10.97
C SER A 349 -9.21 -23.54 -12.27
N ASN A 350 -8.53 -22.63 -12.98
CA ASN A 350 -7.90 -22.92 -14.27
C ASN A 350 -6.49 -23.53 -14.15
N GLY A 351 -5.91 -23.52 -12.93
CA GLY A 351 -4.55 -23.98 -12.67
C GLY A 351 -3.47 -23.10 -13.32
N LYS A 352 -3.81 -21.89 -13.78
CA LYS A 352 -2.93 -20.93 -14.46
C LYS A 352 -3.08 -19.54 -13.87
N ALA A 353 -1.94 -18.90 -13.57
CA ALA A 353 -1.92 -17.50 -13.12
C ALA A 353 -1.95 -16.56 -14.34
N ASN A 354 -3.09 -15.99 -14.61
CA ASN A 354 -3.28 -14.99 -15.66
C ASN A 354 -3.33 -13.60 -15.03
N TRP A 355 -2.16 -12.94 -14.93
CA TRP A 355 -2.05 -11.57 -14.44
C TRP A 355 -2.57 -10.59 -15.50
N ALA A 356 -3.63 -9.87 -15.19
CA ALA A 356 -4.27 -8.89 -16.07
C ALA A 356 -3.99 -7.45 -15.60
N SER A 357 -4.10 -6.49 -16.51
CA SER A 357 -4.19 -5.08 -16.13
C SER A 357 -5.54 -4.86 -15.45
N GLU A 358 -5.52 -4.23 -14.30
CA GLU A 358 -6.73 -3.82 -13.59
C GLU A 358 -7.17 -2.43 -14.06
N TYR A 359 -6.25 -1.46 -13.94
CA TYR A 359 -6.48 -0.09 -14.39
C TYR A 359 -5.16 0.68 -14.54
N SER A 360 -5.23 1.84 -15.20
CA SER A 360 -4.22 2.91 -15.18
C SER A 360 -4.78 4.07 -14.36
N LEU A 361 -3.99 4.66 -13.48
CA LEU A 361 -4.49 5.63 -12.48
C LEU A 361 -5.19 6.83 -13.13
N LEU A 362 -4.51 7.48 -14.08
CA LEU A 362 -5.02 8.70 -14.68
C LEU A 362 -6.33 8.47 -15.43
N ASP A 363 -6.38 7.44 -16.26
CA ASP A 363 -7.59 7.10 -17.03
C ASP A 363 -8.74 6.66 -16.10
N TYR A 364 -8.43 5.84 -15.09
CA TYR A 364 -9.45 5.26 -14.22
C TYR A 364 -10.19 6.29 -13.39
N TYR A 365 -9.46 7.28 -12.87
CA TYR A 365 -10.03 8.35 -12.04
C TYR A 365 -10.27 9.65 -12.79
N ASN A 366 -9.93 9.70 -14.10
CA ASN A 366 -10.01 10.89 -14.95
C ASN A 366 -9.22 12.05 -14.32
N LEU A 367 -7.91 11.81 -14.11
CA LEU A 367 -6.96 12.79 -13.60
C LEU A 367 -6.00 13.23 -14.70
N ASP A 368 -5.58 14.49 -14.69
CA ASP A 368 -4.61 15.03 -15.63
C ASP A 368 -3.15 14.67 -15.24
N GLU A 369 -2.89 14.56 -13.92
CA GLU A 369 -1.57 14.27 -13.36
C GLU A 369 -1.65 13.63 -11.97
N ILE A 370 -0.53 13.07 -11.51
CA ILE A 370 -0.37 12.64 -10.11
C ILE A 370 0.24 13.79 -9.31
N SER A 371 -0.59 14.49 -8.57
CA SER A 371 -0.19 15.56 -7.65
C SER A 371 -0.97 15.49 -6.34
N ALA A 372 -0.49 16.20 -5.31
CA ALA A 372 -1.23 16.30 -4.05
C ALA A 372 -2.60 16.95 -4.24
N ILE A 373 -2.72 17.88 -5.20
CA ILE A 373 -3.98 18.58 -5.51
C ILE A 373 -4.95 17.62 -6.20
N SER A 374 -4.53 16.94 -7.28
CA SER A 374 -5.41 16.02 -8.01
C SER A 374 -5.91 14.85 -7.15
N LEU A 375 -5.07 14.36 -6.23
CA LEU A 375 -5.45 13.32 -5.27
C LEU A 375 -6.36 13.85 -4.15
N HIS A 376 -6.19 15.09 -3.73
CA HIS A 376 -7.15 15.76 -2.84
C HIS A 376 -8.53 15.89 -3.51
N ASP A 377 -8.58 16.40 -4.73
CA ASP A 377 -9.82 16.55 -5.48
C ASP A 377 -10.50 15.19 -5.72
N LEU A 378 -9.72 14.14 -5.96
CA LEU A 378 -10.24 12.76 -6.03
C LEU A 378 -10.86 12.32 -4.70
N ALA A 379 -10.17 12.58 -3.58
CA ALA A 379 -10.69 12.21 -2.25
C ALA A 379 -11.99 12.96 -1.91
N ASP A 380 -12.09 14.24 -2.23
CA ASP A 380 -13.31 15.02 -2.01
C ASP A 380 -14.52 14.47 -2.76
N ARG A 381 -14.30 13.88 -3.93
CA ARG A 381 -15.35 13.18 -4.69
C ARG A 381 -15.92 11.95 -4.00
N PHE A 382 -15.21 11.36 -3.01
CA PHE A 382 -15.72 10.21 -2.25
C PHE A 382 -16.96 10.55 -1.43
N THR A 383 -17.12 11.80 -1.04
CA THR A 383 -18.25 12.28 -0.24
C THR A 383 -19.45 12.73 -1.09
N GLN A 384 -19.31 12.73 -2.41
CA GLN A 384 -20.35 13.20 -3.35
C GLN A 384 -21.22 12.04 -3.81
N SER A 385 -22.48 12.02 -3.40
CA SER A 385 -23.43 10.94 -3.69
C SER A 385 -23.73 10.72 -5.19
N SER A 386 -23.49 11.72 -6.02
CA SER A 386 -23.67 11.68 -7.47
C SER A 386 -22.41 11.22 -8.25
N ASP A 387 -21.27 11.05 -7.56
CA ASP A 387 -20.00 10.64 -8.15
C ASP A 387 -19.70 9.17 -7.83
N TYR A 388 -19.22 8.45 -8.84
CA TYR A 388 -18.80 7.06 -8.68
C TYR A 388 -17.33 6.90 -8.25
N ALA A 389 -16.64 7.99 -7.88
CA ALA A 389 -15.23 7.95 -7.51
C ALA A 389 -14.97 7.01 -6.33
N PHE A 390 -15.80 7.04 -5.30
CA PHE A 390 -15.65 6.12 -4.17
C PHE A 390 -15.89 4.66 -4.56
N VAL A 391 -16.88 4.39 -5.39
CA VAL A 391 -17.16 3.03 -5.88
C VAL A 391 -15.96 2.46 -6.63
N ARG A 392 -15.33 3.27 -7.50
CA ARG A 392 -14.09 2.91 -8.21
C ARG A 392 -12.92 2.72 -7.25
N TYR A 393 -12.74 3.66 -6.33
CA TYR A 393 -11.69 3.58 -5.33
C TYR A 393 -11.80 2.32 -4.47
N TYR A 394 -13.00 1.99 -3.99
CA TYR A 394 -13.22 0.82 -3.15
C TYR A 394 -12.98 -0.49 -3.92
N ALA A 395 -13.36 -0.56 -5.18
CA ALA A 395 -13.05 -1.71 -6.02
C ALA A 395 -11.54 -1.89 -6.24
N ALA A 396 -10.80 -0.79 -6.48
CA ALA A 396 -9.35 -0.79 -6.59
C ALA A 396 -8.68 -1.12 -5.24
N ASN A 397 -9.18 -0.56 -4.13
CA ASN A 397 -8.65 -0.77 -2.78
C ASN A 397 -8.61 -2.25 -2.40
N THR A 398 -9.62 -3.02 -2.77
CA THR A 398 -9.72 -4.47 -2.57
C THR A 398 -9.18 -5.29 -3.75
N VAL A 399 -8.57 -4.64 -4.74
CA VAL A 399 -7.99 -5.26 -5.94
C VAL A 399 -9.01 -6.11 -6.69
N SER A 400 -10.15 -5.50 -7.06
CA SER A 400 -11.25 -6.16 -7.78
C SER A 400 -11.69 -7.49 -7.14
N LEU A 401 -11.81 -7.49 -5.81
CA LEU A 401 -12.23 -8.67 -5.06
C LEU A 401 -13.64 -9.11 -5.49
N PRO A 402 -13.91 -10.43 -5.64
CA PRO A 402 -15.24 -10.91 -5.94
C PRO A 402 -16.26 -10.53 -4.84
N ARG A 403 -17.46 -10.08 -5.24
CA ARG A 403 -18.50 -9.59 -4.31
C ARG A 403 -18.88 -10.60 -3.24
N GLU A 404 -18.86 -11.90 -3.54
CA GLU A 404 -19.17 -12.97 -2.60
C GLU A 404 -18.16 -13.05 -1.45
N VAL A 405 -16.91 -12.66 -1.72
CA VAL A 405 -15.85 -12.60 -0.70
C VAL A 405 -15.91 -11.27 0.04
N GLU A 406 -16.12 -10.17 -0.68
CA GLU A 406 -16.22 -8.80 -0.14
C GLU A 406 -17.33 -8.68 0.92
N GLN A 407 -18.50 -9.29 0.71
CA GLN A 407 -19.63 -9.25 1.66
C GLN A 407 -19.30 -9.77 3.05
N ILE A 408 -18.28 -10.62 3.17
CA ILE A 408 -17.88 -11.21 4.46
C ILE A 408 -16.93 -10.27 5.23
N TRP A 409 -16.14 -9.46 4.52
CA TRP A 409 -15.00 -8.73 5.07
C TRP A 409 -15.09 -7.21 4.93
N GLY A 410 -15.88 -6.68 4.01
CA GLY A 410 -15.93 -5.25 3.72
C GLY A 410 -16.67 -4.43 4.78
N CYS A 411 -16.56 -3.12 4.69
CA CYS A 411 -17.28 -2.17 5.53
C CYS A 411 -18.75 -1.95 5.11
N GLY A 412 -19.36 -2.95 4.52
CA GLY A 412 -20.75 -2.91 4.05
C GLY A 412 -20.91 -2.47 2.59
N GLY A 413 -19.80 -2.40 1.87
CA GLY A 413 -19.73 -2.13 0.43
C GLY A 413 -19.62 -0.64 0.06
N PRO A 414 -19.40 -0.37 -1.23
CA PRO A 414 -19.06 0.99 -1.73
C PRO A 414 -20.22 1.98 -1.71
N LEU A 415 -21.44 1.53 -1.46
CA LEU A 415 -22.61 2.41 -1.33
C LEU A 415 -22.91 2.80 0.13
N ASN A 416 -22.11 2.30 1.08
CA ASN A 416 -22.25 2.66 2.49
C ASN A 416 -21.57 4.01 2.76
N GLY A 417 -22.35 5.04 3.08
CA GLY A 417 -21.85 6.38 3.37
C GLY A 417 -20.86 6.44 4.56
N VAL A 418 -21.01 5.57 5.55
CA VAL A 418 -20.07 5.45 6.69
C VAL A 418 -18.74 4.89 6.22
N CYS A 419 -18.76 3.91 5.30
CA CYS A 419 -17.57 3.38 4.67
C CYS A 419 -16.83 4.46 3.86
N ALA A 420 -17.56 5.18 3.00
CA ALA A 420 -16.99 6.28 2.21
C ALA A 420 -16.35 7.35 3.10
N LEU A 421 -17.02 7.72 4.20
CA LEU A 421 -16.51 8.66 5.18
C LEU A 421 -15.22 8.16 5.87
N HIS A 422 -15.19 6.88 6.27
CA HIS A 422 -14.01 6.28 6.87
C HIS A 422 -12.80 6.41 5.94
N HIS A 423 -12.94 5.98 4.68
CA HIS A 423 -11.87 6.07 3.69
C HIS A 423 -11.48 7.50 3.36
N TYR A 424 -12.43 8.43 3.25
CA TYR A 424 -12.15 9.85 3.05
C TYR A 424 -11.29 10.42 4.19
N CYS A 425 -11.71 10.18 5.45
CA CYS A 425 -10.95 10.65 6.59
C CYS A 425 -9.58 9.97 6.70
N THR A 426 -9.47 8.69 6.36
CA THR A 426 -8.20 7.94 6.35
C THR A 426 -7.22 8.50 5.31
N VAL A 427 -7.71 8.81 4.12
CA VAL A 427 -6.89 9.37 3.02
C VAL A 427 -6.43 10.79 3.33
N THR A 428 -7.28 11.61 3.97
CA THR A 428 -7.05 13.06 4.13
C THR A 428 -6.57 13.48 5.51
N ARG A 429 -6.62 12.62 6.52
CA ARG A 429 -6.27 12.94 7.91
C ARG A 429 -5.33 11.89 8.50
N LEU A 430 -4.02 12.17 8.42
CA LEU A 430 -2.96 11.26 8.80
C LEU A 430 -2.57 11.36 10.29
N ASN A 431 -3.19 12.24 11.04
CA ASN A 431 -3.02 12.34 12.49
C ASN A 431 -4.26 11.76 13.18
N PRO A 432 -4.11 10.94 14.25
CA PRO A 432 -5.25 10.31 14.93
C PRO A 432 -6.31 11.27 15.45
N GLU A 433 -5.91 12.44 15.93
CA GLU A 433 -6.82 13.46 16.42
C GLU A 433 -7.65 14.05 15.27
N SER A 434 -6.99 14.51 14.20
CA SER A 434 -7.68 15.06 13.03
C SER A 434 -8.54 14.03 12.30
N TYR A 435 -8.16 12.75 12.32
CA TYR A 435 -9.01 11.67 11.82
C TYR A 435 -10.30 11.55 12.64
N ARG A 436 -10.18 11.49 13.99
CA ARG A 436 -11.36 11.41 14.88
C ARG A 436 -12.29 12.60 14.72
N GLU A 437 -11.76 13.82 14.59
CA GLU A 437 -12.54 15.01 14.32
C GLU A 437 -13.28 14.91 12.98
N CYS A 438 -12.59 14.54 11.89
CA CYS A 438 -13.16 14.32 10.57
C CYS A 438 -14.31 13.31 10.64
N TYR A 439 -14.05 12.13 11.19
CA TYR A 439 -15.03 11.08 11.27
C TYR A 439 -16.26 11.43 12.10
N SER A 440 -16.06 12.06 13.28
CA SER A 440 -17.14 12.44 14.18
C SER A 440 -18.02 13.53 13.58
N LEU A 441 -17.44 14.54 12.96
CA LEU A 441 -18.17 15.66 12.36
C LEU A 441 -19.10 15.20 11.24
N TYR A 442 -18.61 14.38 10.33
CA TYR A 442 -19.39 13.89 9.20
C TYR A 442 -20.35 12.76 9.58
N ALA A 443 -19.98 11.89 10.52
CA ALA A 443 -20.89 10.86 11.04
C ALA A 443 -22.13 11.47 11.69
N TYR A 444 -21.96 12.58 12.43
CA TYR A 444 -23.07 13.34 12.98
C TYR A 444 -23.98 13.95 11.89
N ALA A 445 -23.38 14.50 10.83
CA ALA A 445 -24.13 15.03 9.69
C ALA A 445 -24.94 13.95 8.97
N LEU A 446 -24.36 12.78 8.73
CA LEU A 446 -25.07 11.64 8.14
C LEU A 446 -26.22 11.14 9.02
N ALA A 447 -26.02 11.05 10.34
CA ALA A 447 -27.07 10.66 11.28
C ALA A 447 -28.20 11.69 11.33
N SER A 448 -27.88 12.98 11.27
CA SER A 448 -28.89 14.05 11.31
C SER A 448 -29.75 14.08 10.04
N THR A 449 -29.19 13.85 8.86
CA THR A 449 -29.96 13.75 7.61
C THR A 449 -30.90 12.54 7.59
N GLY A 450 -30.46 11.41 8.15
CA GLY A 450 -31.32 10.23 8.32
C GLY A 450 -32.53 10.48 9.21
N THR A 451 -32.36 11.24 10.28
CA THR A 451 -33.48 11.61 11.19
C THR A 451 -34.45 12.61 10.57
N TYR A 452 -33.98 13.51 9.71
CA TYR A 452 -34.85 14.44 8.97
C TYR A 452 -35.72 13.71 7.96
N THR A 453 -35.18 12.77 7.18
CA THR A 453 -35.95 11.97 6.22
C THR A 453 -37.00 11.10 6.92
N VAL A 454 -36.66 10.43 8.01
CA VAL A 454 -37.63 9.64 8.80
C VAL A 454 -38.74 10.55 9.39
N ARG A 455 -38.43 11.73 9.93
CA ARG A 455 -39.43 12.67 10.41
C ARG A 455 -40.31 13.22 9.30
N LEU A 456 -39.78 13.46 8.12
CA LEU A 456 -40.57 13.90 6.94
C LEU A 456 -41.53 12.78 6.47
N TYR A 457 -41.07 11.53 6.41
CA TYR A 457 -41.93 10.38 6.09
C TYR A 457 -43.06 10.16 7.12
N PHE A 458 -42.74 10.30 8.41
CA PHE A 458 -43.77 10.20 9.47
C PHE A 458 -44.76 11.36 9.38
N ALA A 459 -44.31 12.59 9.16
CA ALA A 459 -45.17 13.74 9.00
C ALA A 459 -46.10 13.64 7.77
N LEU A 460 -45.54 13.15 6.64
CA LEU A 460 -46.34 12.91 5.43
C LEU A 460 -47.38 11.80 5.62
N HIS A 461 -47.04 10.69 6.28
CA HIS A 461 -47.98 9.62 6.61
C HIS A 461 -49.08 10.08 7.57
N LEU A 462 -48.72 10.91 8.56
CA LEU A 462 -49.70 11.48 9.50
C LEU A 462 -50.68 12.41 8.78
N LEU A 463 -50.16 13.25 7.85
CA LEU A 463 -50.95 14.14 7.04
C LEU A 463 -51.95 13.41 6.14
N ILE A 464 -51.47 12.33 5.48
CA ILE A 464 -52.36 11.44 4.66
C ILE A 464 -53.44 10.79 5.50
N LEU A 465 -53.10 10.29 6.69
CA LEU A 465 -54.07 9.69 7.59
C LEU A 465 -55.12 10.74 8.10
N LEU A 466 -54.72 11.98 8.35
CA LEU A 466 -55.64 13.07 8.75
C LEU A 466 -56.57 13.43 7.59
N ILE A 467 -56.08 13.54 6.35
CA ILE A 467 -56.92 13.79 5.17
C ILE A 467 -57.93 12.68 4.93
N CYS A 468 -57.51 11.40 5.02
CA CYS A 468 -58.40 10.27 4.88
C CYS A 468 -59.46 10.19 6.00
N ALA A 469 -59.10 10.61 7.22
CA ALA A 469 -60.03 10.69 8.34
C ALA A 469 -61.10 11.79 8.17
N ASP A 470 -60.70 12.94 7.60
CA ASP A 470 -61.59 14.06 7.32
C ASP A 470 -62.60 13.72 6.20
N GLU A 471 -62.17 13.00 5.14
CA GLU A 471 -63.04 12.52 4.08
C GLU A 471 -64.06 11.49 4.60
N ILE A 472 -63.69 10.66 5.57
CA ILE A 472 -64.60 9.69 6.17
C ILE A 472 -65.65 10.34 7.10
N LEU A 473 -65.25 11.43 7.76
CA LEU A 473 -66.15 12.18 8.64
C LEU A 473 -67.09 13.13 7.90
N ASN A 474 -66.71 13.64 6.73
CA ASN A 474 -67.56 14.48 5.88
C ASN A 474 -68.52 13.74 4.95
N ASN A 475 -68.36 12.41 4.84
CA ASN A 475 -69.24 11.52 4.04
C ASN A 475 -70.22 10.73 4.93
N ARG A 476 -70.43 11.14 6.18
CA ARG A 476 -71.50 10.66 7.06
C ARG A 476 -72.47 11.85 7.38
#